data_c1bbb5d3bb6b018c9a9cd9e475b231fb
#
_entry.id   c1bbb5d3bb6b018c9a9cd9e475b231fb
#
_cell.length_a   1.000
_cell.length_b   1.000
_cell.length_c   1.000
_cell.angle_alpha   90.00
_cell.angle_beta   90.00
_cell.angle_gamma   90.00
#
_symmetry.space_group_name_H-M   'P 1'
#
loop_
_entity.id
_entity.type
_entity.pdbx_description
1 polymer ?
#
loop_
_entity_poly.entity_id
_entity_poly.type
_entity_poly.pdbx_seq_one_letter_code
_entity_poly.pdbx_strand_id
1 'polypeptide(L)' 'KSTMTANLAFEYFNTSSSKCILDVFKKLEAIHKGGSAVTINWHYEEDDEDMLEAGEDYQAIINIPFKMVQVAE' A
#
# COMPACT_ATOMS: atom_id res chain seq x y z
N LYS A 1 11.30 14.75 -13.08
CA LYS A 1 10.97 13.90 -11.93
C LYS A 1 9.65 14.32 -11.35
N SER A 2 8.78 13.34 -11.11
CA SER A 2 7.50 13.61 -10.52
C SER A 2 7.39 12.88 -9.17
N THR A 3 6.57 13.45 -8.31
CA THR A 3 6.28 12.84 -7.01
C THR A 3 4.87 12.27 -7.08
N MET A 4 4.73 11.02 -6.68
CA MET A 4 3.43 10.34 -6.72
C MET A 4 3.12 9.80 -5.33
N THR A 5 1.91 10.06 -4.86
CA THR A 5 1.43 9.53 -3.59
C THR A 5 0.20 8.67 -3.85
N ALA A 6 0.26 7.42 -3.44
CA ALA A 6 -0.85 6.50 -3.59
C ALA A 6 -1.53 6.32 -2.23
N ASN A 7 -2.81 6.68 -2.16
CA ASN A 7 -3.60 6.52 -0.95
C ASN A 7 -4.51 5.31 -1.13
N LEU A 8 -4.34 4.31 -0.28
CA LEU A 8 -5.10 3.08 -0.35
C LEU A 8 -5.90 2.90 0.93
N ALA A 9 -7.22 2.90 0.79
CA ALA A 9 -8.12 2.72 1.92
C ALA A 9 -9.21 1.74 1.51
N PHE A 10 -9.33 0.65 2.24
CA PHE A 10 -10.33 -0.38 1.96
C PHE A 10 -11.26 -0.52 3.15
N GLU A 11 -12.56 -0.64 2.89
CA GLU A 11 -13.53 -0.87 3.96
C GLU A 11 -13.34 -2.27 4.55
N TYR A 12 -13.02 -3.22 3.71
CA TYR A 12 -12.51 -4.50 4.19
C TYR A 12 -11.62 -5.11 3.12
N PHE A 13 -10.70 -5.95 3.59
CA PHE A 13 -9.72 -6.57 2.72
C PHE A 13 -10.17 -7.97 2.33
N ASN A 14 -10.24 -8.22 1.02
CA ASN A 14 -10.63 -9.51 0.49
C ASN A 14 -9.41 -10.19 -0.12
N THR A 15 -9.14 -11.42 0.31
CA THR A 15 -7.97 -12.16 -0.18
C THR A 15 -7.99 -12.38 -1.69
N SER A 16 -9.16 -12.45 -2.29
CA SER A 16 -9.25 -12.60 -3.75
C SER A 16 -8.81 -11.33 -4.48
N SER A 17 -8.83 -10.18 -3.82
CA SER A 17 -8.39 -8.93 -4.38
C SER A 17 -6.89 -8.68 -4.16
N SER A 18 -6.26 -9.44 -3.27
CA SER A 18 -4.86 -9.21 -2.90
C SER A 18 -3.92 -9.32 -4.09
N LYS A 19 -4.21 -10.21 -5.01
CA LYS A 19 -3.39 -10.41 -6.19
C LYS A 19 -3.40 -9.17 -7.09
N CYS A 20 -4.58 -8.58 -7.29
CA CYS A 20 -4.71 -7.36 -8.07
C CYS A 20 -3.99 -6.20 -7.41
N ILE A 21 -4.09 -6.12 -6.08
CA ILE A 21 -3.41 -5.08 -5.30
C ILE A 21 -1.89 -5.23 -5.46
N LEU A 22 -1.40 -6.45 -5.39
CA LEU A 22 0.03 -6.70 -5.55
C LEU A 22 0.50 -6.28 -6.93
N ASP A 23 -0.27 -6.54 -7.98
CA ASP A 23 0.07 -6.11 -9.33
C ASP A 23 0.17 -4.58 -9.42
N VAL A 24 -0.74 -3.87 -8.78
CA VAL A 24 -0.69 -2.40 -8.73
C VAL A 24 0.60 -1.94 -8.04
N PHE A 25 0.94 -2.57 -6.93
CA PHE A 25 2.16 -2.22 -6.19
C PHE A 25 3.41 -2.47 -7.04
N LYS A 26 3.45 -3.56 -7.79
CA LYS A 26 4.58 -3.86 -8.67
C LYS A 26 4.74 -2.81 -9.76
N LYS A 27 3.63 -2.32 -10.29
CA LYS A 27 3.68 -1.24 -11.28
C LYS A 27 4.20 0.04 -10.65
N LEU A 28 3.76 0.35 -9.44
CA LEU A 28 4.25 1.53 -8.72
C LEU A 28 5.73 1.40 -8.41
N GLU A 29 6.17 0.20 -8.05
CA GLU A 29 7.59 -0.05 -7.81
C GLU A 29 8.43 0.20 -9.06
N ALA A 30 7.93 -0.20 -10.22
CA ALA A 30 8.63 0.04 -11.49
C ALA A 30 8.75 1.54 -11.76
N ILE A 31 7.69 2.30 -11.48
CA ILE A 31 7.71 3.75 -11.62
C ILE A 31 8.73 4.39 -10.67
N HIS A 32 8.77 3.89 -9.44
CA HIS A 32 9.72 4.37 -8.45
C HIS A 32 11.16 4.11 -8.88
N LYS A 33 11.43 2.93 -9.41
CA LYS A 33 12.76 2.57 -9.93
C LYS A 33 13.15 3.43 -11.12
N GLY A 34 12.18 3.93 -11.86
CA GLY A 34 12.41 4.79 -13.01
C GLY A 34 12.81 6.21 -12.66
N GLY A 35 12.89 6.55 -11.37
CA GLY A 35 13.34 7.84 -10.92
C GLY A 35 12.27 8.72 -10.30
N SER A 36 11.02 8.29 -10.29
CA SER A 36 9.95 9.04 -9.66
C SER A 36 9.87 8.70 -8.17
N ALA A 37 9.56 9.69 -7.36
CA ALA A 37 9.36 9.46 -5.94
C ALA A 37 7.92 8.98 -5.72
N VAL A 38 7.77 7.74 -5.29
CA VAL A 38 6.45 7.14 -5.03
C VAL A 38 6.35 6.82 -3.54
N THR A 39 5.28 7.25 -2.93
CA THR A 39 4.98 6.96 -1.52
C THR A 39 3.60 6.31 -1.44
N ILE A 40 3.49 5.26 -0.66
CA ILE A 40 2.21 4.57 -0.46
C ILE A 40 1.71 4.88 0.94
N ASN A 41 0.48 5.36 1.04
CA ASN A 41 -0.19 5.56 2.31
C ASN A 41 -1.26 4.47 2.45
N TRP A 42 -1.02 3.54 3.36
CA TRP A 42 -1.91 2.42 3.60
C TRP A 42 -2.79 2.74 4.79
N HIS A 43 -4.07 2.98 4.53
CA HIS A 43 -5.02 3.35 5.58
C HIS A 43 -5.71 2.09 6.12
N TYR A 44 -5.74 1.95 7.42
CA TYR A 44 -6.40 0.81 8.05
C TYR A 44 -7.16 1.29 9.29
N GLU A 45 -8.24 0.61 9.61
CA GLU A 45 -8.99 0.93 10.81
C GLU A 45 -8.29 0.38 12.04
N GLU A 46 -8.50 1.05 13.17
CA GLU A 46 -7.85 0.72 14.42
C GLU A 46 -8.06 -0.74 14.84
N ASP A 47 -9.25 -1.27 14.59
CA ASP A 47 -9.59 -2.64 14.97
C ASP A 47 -9.46 -3.65 13.84
N ASP A 48 -8.92 -3.25 12.70
CA ASP A 48 -8.77 -4.14 11.54
C ASP A 48 -7.34 -4.68 11.48
N GLU A 49 -7.08 -5.74 12.23
CA GLU A 49 -5.77 -6.36 12.27
C GLU A 49 -5.39 -7.01 10.94
N ASP A 50 -6.37 -7.56 10.22
CA ASP A 50 -6.10 -8.17 8.91
C ASP A 50 -5.57 -7.16 7.92
N MET A 51 -6.15 -5.97 7.91
CA MET A 51 -5.71 -4.89 7.04
C MET A 51 -4.30 -4.42 7.42
N LEU A 52 -4.04 -4.33 8.71
CA LEU A 52 -2.71 -3.95 9.20
C LEU A 52 -1.66 -4.98 8.80
N GLU A 53 -1.94 -6.26 9.00
CA GLU A 53 -1.01 -7.32 8.61
C GLU A 53 -0.76 -7.35 7.11
N ALA A 54 -1.81 -7.15 6.31
CA ALA A 54 -1.66 -7.11 4.86
C ALA A 54 -0.72 -5.97 4.44
N GLY A 55 -0.88 -4.81 5.04
CA GLY A 55 0.01 -3.67 4.76
C GLY A 55 1.44 -3.96 5.14
N GLU A 56 1.65 -4.58 6.29
CA GLU A 56 3.00 -4.94 6.73
C GLU A 56 3.65 -5.95 5.78
N ASP A 57 2.86 -6.92 5.30
CA ASP A 57 3.36 -7.91 4.35
C ASP A 57 3.80 -7.24 3.04
N TYR A 58 2.98 -6.33 2.51
CA TYR A 58 3.32 -5.62 1.29
C TYR A 58 4.55 -4.73 1.50
N GLN A 59 4.65 -4.09 2.66
CA GLN A 59 5.81 -3.26 2.98
C GLN A 59 7.09 -4.07 2.95
N ALA A 60 7.02 -5.33 3.34
CA ALA A 60 8.21 -6.19 3.40
C ALA A 60 8.68 -6.62 2.01
N ILE A 61 7.78 -6.71 1.03
CA ILE A 61 8.13 -7.22 -0.30
C ILE A 61 8.26 -6.13 -1.37
N ILE A 62 7.82 -4.92 -1.08
CA ILE A 62 7.83 -3.84 -2.06
C ILE A 62 8.81 -2.75 -1.63
N ASN A 63 9.69 -2.36 -2.55
CA ASN A 63 10.75 -1.37 -2.29
C ASN A 63 10.29 0.06 -2.55
N ILE A 64 9.18 0.45 -1.94
CA ILE A 64 8.66 1.81 -2.04
C ILE A 64 8.44 2.31 -0.62
N PRO A 65 8.67 3.60 -0.33
CA PRO A 65 8.30 4.15 0.96
C PRO A 65 6.83 3.89 1.26
N PHE A 66 6.56 3.21 2.34
CA PHE A 66 5.24 2.72 2.70
C PHE A 66 4.86 3.26 4.07
N LYS A 67 3.77 3.97 4.13
CA LYS A 67 3.34 4.60 5.38
C LYS A 67 2.05 3.97 5.86
N MET A 68 2.08 3.48 7.09
CA MET A 68 0.89 2.90 7.72
C MET A 68 0.13 4.02 8.41
N VAL A 69 -1.11 4.24 8.01
CA VAL A 69 -1.95 5.30 8.56
C VAL A 69 -3.15 4.68 9.27
N GLN A 70 -3.20 4.85 10.58
CA GLN A 70 -4.31 4.35 11.37
C GLN A 70 -5.47 5.32 11.30
N VAL A 71 -6.64 4.81 10.96
CA VAL A 71 -7.85 5.60 10.87
C VAL A 71 -8.69 5.33 12.11
N ALA A 72 -8.99 6.37 12.85
CA ALA A 72 -9.85 6.28 14.01
C ALA A 72 -11.29 6.61 13.62
N GLU A 73 -12.23 5.85 14.14
CA GLU A 73 -13.62 6.13 13.90
C GLU A 73 -14.13 7.28 14.74
#